data_953682fa24a00555e6935dbe30a20de4
#
_entry.id   953682fa24a00555e6935dbe30a20de4
#
_cell.length_a   1.000
_cell.length_b   1.000
_cell.length_c   1.000
_cell.angle_alpha   90.00
_cell.angle_beta   90.00
_cell.angle_gamma   90.00
#
_symmetry.space_group_name_H-M   'P 1'
#
loop_
_entity.id
_entity.type
_entity.pdbx_description
1 polymer ?
#
loop_
_entity_poly.entity_id
_entity_poly.type
_entity_poly.pdbx_seq_one_letter_code
_entity_poly.pdbx_strand_id
1 'polypeptide(L)'
;WLHNQEEIFKLQFTFGSGPSEGCSHFISNKNTTKTMKKALLTLLGVMLSIGMQAQEVQSPNGQVKLSFALTAAGEPTYQLQYKGREVVRQSRLGFELARDRHASKGLEETDLLAGFALKEARTSTFDETWEPVWGETKTIRNHYNELAVTLKQEKENRVMIVRFRVYDDGMGLRYEFPQQNDLNYFIIKEENTQFAMAGDHMAWWITGDYDTQEYPIQTTRLSEIRDRIHGDMMKQGRRYPDGSEERMYSAVVWDNASMKPVDSTVQTSLQMKSQDGLYINLHEAACVDYATMHLTLGADNLTFTSHLTPDATGMKGYMQTPCQTPWRTVIVSDDAREMLSSNLILNLNEPCALDDTSWIHPTKYCGVWWEMIVGKSAW
;
A
#
# COMPACT_ATOMS: atom_id res chain seq x y z
N TRP A 1 14.70 41.49 -9.98
CA TRP A 1 16.06 41.93 -10.14
C TRP A 1 16.95 40.75 -10.47
N LEU A 2 17.50 40.85 -11.67
CA LEU A 2 18.47 39.98 -12.35
C LEU A 2 19.83 40.00 -11.69
N HIS A 3 20.63 38.93 -11.67
CA HIS A 3 21.85 38.71 -12.44
C HIS A 3 22.60 37.50 -11.92
N ASN A 4 22.84 36.59 -12.86
CA ASN A 4 24.09 35.91 -13.29
C ASN A 4 25.24 35.75 -12.30
N GLN A 5 25.77 34.51 -12.22
CA GLN A 5 27.15 34.21 -12.70
C GLN A 5 27.41 32.69 -12.75
N GLU A 6 27.78 32.25 -13.95
CA GLU A 6 28.52 31.00 -14.21
C GLU A 6 29.96 31.16 -13.78
N GLU A 7 30.57 30.19 -13.13
CA GLU A 7 32.02 30.03 -13.08
C GLU A 7 32.44 28.61 -13.48
N ILE A 8 33.15 28.60 -14.58
CA ILE A 8 33.83 27.47 -15.20
C ILE A 8 35.19 27.28 -14.52
N PHE A 9 35.46 26.11 -13.95
CA PHE A 9 36.81 25.72 -13.57
C PHE A 9 37.51 25.04 -14.74
N LYS A 10 38.51 25.78 -15.36
CA LYS A 10 39.51 25.25 -16.26
C LYS A 10 40.74 24.80 -15.45
N LEU A 11 41.06 23.53 -15.52
CA LEU A 11 42.39 23.04 -15.14
C LEU A 11 43.31 23.09 -16.38
N GLN A 12 44.31 23.98 -16.33
CA GLN A 12 45.41 24.03 -17.26
C GLN A 12 46.52 23.08 -16.81
N PHE A 13 46.93 22.18 -17.69
CA PHE A 13 48.21 21.49 -17.58
C PHE A 13 49.21 22.15 -18.51
N THR A 14 50.28 22.71 -17.93
CA THR A 14 51.45 23.25 -18.62
C THR A 14 52.41 22.12 -19.00
N PHE A 15 52.78 22.07 -20.27
CA PHE A 15 53.87 21.26 -20.79
C PHE A 15 55.19 22.01 -20.67
N GLY A 16 56.18 21.39 -20.02
CA GLY A 16 57.57 21.79 -20.07
C GLY A 16 58.33 20.95 -21.09
N SER A 17 59.01 21.62 -21.97
CA SER A 17 59.85 21.04 -23.05
C SER A 17 61.32 20.93 -22.62
N GLY A 18 61.98 19.85 -23.07
CA GLY A 18 63.45 19.78 -23.11
C GLY A 18 63.95 18.34 -23.37
N PRO A 19 65.02 18.20 -24.18
CA PRO A 19 65.20 17.06 -25.06
C PRO A 19 66.29 16.08 -24.60
N SER A 20 66.27 14.85 -25.16
CA SER A 20 67.35 14.12 -25.77
C SER A 20 67.35 12.60 -25.51
N GLU A 21 67.40 11.87 -26.62
CA GLU A 21 68.11 10.65 -26.95
C GLU A 21 68.00 9.39 -26.04
N GLY A 22 67.55 8.28 -26.66
CA GLY A 22 67.72 6.92 -26.13
C GLY A 22 66.80 5.91 -26.81
N CYS A 23 67.29 5.36 -27.91
CA CYS A 23 66.64 4.25 -28.63
C CYS A 23 66.62 2.98 -27.78
N SER A 24 65.45 2.40 -27.51
CA SER A 24 65.31 1.00 -27.18
C SER A 24 63.95 0.47 -27.58
N HIS A 25 63.98 -0.58 -28.40
CA HIS A 25 62.81 -1.32 -28.87
C HIS A 25 61.97 -1.84 -27.71
N PHE A 26 60.73 -1.35 -27.61
CA PHE A 26 59.70 -2.02 -26.80
C PHE A 26 58.66 -2.61 -27.73
N ILE A 27 58.63 -3.94 -27.77
CA ILE A 27 57.59 -4.72 -28.44
C ILE A 27 56.31 -4.51 -27.63
N SER A 28 55.39 -3.71 -28.15
CA SER A 28 54.08 -3.51 -27.56
C SER A 28 53.23 -4.77 -27.74
N ASN A 29 53.04 -5.49 -26.65
CA ASN A 29 52.20 -6.67 -26.59
C ASN A 29 50.71 -6.25 -26.54
N LYS A 30 50.07 -6.04 -27.72
CA LYS A 30 48.69 -5.63 -27.87
C LYS A 30 47.65 -6.61 -27.29
N ASN A 31 48.10 -7.79 -26.85
CA ASN A 31 47.17 -8.82 -26.30
C ASN A 31 46.89 -8.67 -24.78
N THR A 32 47.82 -8.09 -24.02
CA THR A 32 47.64 -7.90 -22.58
C THR A 32 46.62 -6.82 -22.24
N THR A 33 46.56 -5.74 -23.02
CA THR A 33 45.58 -4.66 -22.83
C THR A 33 44.13 -5.06 -23.17
N LYS A 34 43.95 -5.99 -24.10
CA LYS A 34 42.60 -6.50 -24.45
C LYS A 34 42.06 -7.45 -23.40
N THR A 35 42.95 -8.25 -22.77
CA THR A 35 42.58 -9.20 -21.70
C THR A 35 42.23 -8.46 -20.38
N MET A 36 42.98 -7.42 -20.04
CA MET A 36 42.69 -6.58 -18.86
C MET A 36 41.38 -5.78 -19.04
N LYS A 37 41.09 -5.25 -20.21
CA LYS A 37 39.80 -4.57 -20.48
C LYS A 37 38.60 -5.53 -20.45
N LYS A 38 38.75 -6.77 -20.93
CA LYS A 38 37.72 -7.79 -20.80
C LYS A 38 37.51 -8.24 -19.35
N ALA A 39 38.59 -8.43 -18.59
CA ALA A 39 38.50 -8.77 -17.17
C ALA A 39 37.87 -7.64 -16.34
N LEU A 40 38.19 -6.38 -16.63
CA LEU A 40 37.60 -5.23 -15.95
C LEU A 40 36.11 -5.05 -16.32
N LEU A 41 35.71 -5.28 -17.59
CA LEU A 41 34.30 -5.27 -17.99
C LEU A 41 33.50 -6.44 -17.40
N THR A 42 34.14 -7.62 -17.24
CA THR A 42 33.50 -8.77 -16.60
C THR A 42 33.37 -8.56 -15.08
N LEU A 43 34.36 -7.94 -14.43
CA LEU A 43 34.29 -7.57 -13.01
C LEU A 43 33.27 -6.46 -12.76
N LEU A 44 33.16 -5.45 -13.64
CA LEU A 44 32.13 -4.43 -13.57
C LEU A 44 30.73 -5.02 -13.83
N GLY A 45 30.61 -5.98 -14.75
CA GLY A 45 29.37 -6.73 -14.99
C GLY A 45 28.93 -7.59 -13.80
N VAL A 46 29.87 -8.17 -13.07
CA VAL A 46 29.59 -8.98 -11.86
C VAL A 46 29.29 -8.08 -10.65
N MET A 47 29.86 -6.88 -10.55
CA MET A 47 29.49 -5.91 -9.49
C MET A 47 28.14 -5.23 -9.73
N LEU A 48 27.65 -5.14 -10.97
CA LEU A 48 26.30 -4.65 -11.27
C LEU A 48 25.22 -5.75 -11.12
N SER A 49 25.59 -6.99 -10.90
CA SER A 49 24.69 -8.12 -10.64
C SER A 49 24.62 -8.53 -9.15
N ILE A 50 24.98 -7.66 -8.20
CA ILE A 50 24.42 -7.71 -6.85
C ILE A 50 22.99 -7.19 -7.02
N GLY A 51 22.21 -7.94 -7.79
CA GLY A 51 20.80 -7.72 -8.00
C GLY A 51 20.10 -7.74 -6.67
N MET A 52 19.28 -6.75 -6.42
CA MET A 52 18.32 -6.76 -5.33
C MET A 52 17.55 -8.07 -5.43
N GLN A 53 17.88 -9.03 -4.55
CA GLN A 53 17.25 -10.33 -4.56
C GLN A 53 15.81 -10.16 -4.10
N ALA A 54 14.86 -10.33 -5.01
CA ALA A 54 13.46 -10.33 -4.66
C ALA A 54 13.18 -11.47 -3.67
N GLN A 55 12.43 -11.18 -2.61
CA GLN A 55 11.95 -12.17 -1.67
C GLN A 55 10.61 -12.70 -2.17
N GLU A 56 10.45 -13.99 -2.30
CA GLU A 56 9.24 -14.60 -2.86
C GLU A 56 8.57 -15.53 -1.86
N VAL A 57 7.24 -15.53 -1.90
CA VAL A 57 6.41 -16.50 -1.19
C VAL A 57 5.24 -16.89 -2.06
N GLN A 58 4.81 -18.15 -1.97
CA GLN A 58 3.66 -18.67 -2.70
C GLN A 58 2.62 -19.18 -1.72
N SER A 59 1.34 -19.21 -2.17
CA SER A 59 0.28 -19.87 -1.42
C SER A 59 0.56 -21.36 -1.24
N PRO A 60 -0.11 -22.05 -0.29
CA PRO A 60 0.06 -23.49 -0.09
C PRO A 60 -0.15 -24.32 -1.37
N ASN A 61 -1.12 -23.95 -2.21
CA ASN A 61 -1.37 -24.62 -3.50
C ASN A 61 -0.50 -24.10 -4.65
N GLY A 62 0.38 -23.11 -4.40
CA GLY A 62 1.28 -22.52 -5.39
C GLY A 62 0.64 -21.63 -6.46
N GLN A 63 -0.66 -21.32 -6.36
CA GLN A 63 -1.37 -20.54 -7.39
C GLN A 63 -1.21 -19.03 -7.21
N VAL A 64 -1.12 -18.55 -5.97
CA VAL A 64 -0.84 -17.14 -5.65
C VAL A 64 0.65 -17.01 -5.38
N LYS A 65 1.30 -16.08 -6.07
CA LYS A 65 2.72 -15.79 -5.91
C LYS A 65 2.91 -14.31 -5.60
N LEU A 66 3.59 -14.02 -4.49
CA LEU A 66 3.98 -12.67 -4.08
C LEU A 66 5.49 -12.54 -4.15
N SER A 67 5.95 -11.40 -4.69
CA SER A 67 7.36 -11.01 -4.68
C SER A 67 7.51 -9.64 -4.03
N PHE A 68 8.49 -9.53 -3.14
CA PHE A 68 8.86 -8.28 -2.47
C PHE A 68 10.27 -7.87 -2.89
N ALA A 69 10.50 -6.57 -3.10
CA ALA A 69 11.83 -6.03 -3.41
C ALA A 69 11.97 -4.60 -2.89
N LEU A 70 13.21 -4.16 -2.68
CA LEU A 70 13.56 -2.75 -2.50
C LEU A 70 13.98 -2.15 -3.84
N THR A 71 13.62 -0.90 -4.11
CA THR A 71 14.21 -0.14 -5.23
C THR A 71 15.65 0.27 -4.89
N ALA A 72 16.38 0.82 -5.86
CA ALA A 72 17.71 1.36 -5.63
C ALA A 72 17.75 2.49 -4.59
N ALA A 73 16.63 3.18 -4.39
CA ALA A 73 16.46 4.20 -3.36
C ALA A 73 16.05 3.61 -1.98
N GLY A 74 15.91 2.27 -1.88
CA GLY A 74 15.44 1.61 -0.67
C GLY A 74 13.92 1.78 -0.45
N GLU A 75 13.13 1.98 -1.50
CA GLU A 75 11.66 2.00 -1.41
C GLU A 75 11.14 0.57 -1.37
N PRO A 76 10.29 0.18 -0.39
CA PRO A 76 9.67 -1.13 -0.36
C PRO A 76 8.62 -1.27 -1.46
N THR A 77 8.67 -2.37 -2.20
CA THR A 77 7.72 -2.66 -3.28
C THR A 77 7.29 -4.13 -3.25
N TYR A 78 6.09 -4.41 -3.75
CA TYR A 78 5.60 -5.76 -3.94
C TYR A 78 4.86 -5.92 -5.26
N GLN A 79 4.64 -7.16 -5.67
CA GLN A 79 3.79 -7.54 -6.79
C GLN A 79 3.10 -8.87 -6.51
N LEU A 80 1.95 -9.10 -7.15
CA LEU A 80 1.12 -10.28 -6.92
C LEU A 80 0.72 -10.91 -8.25
N GLN A 81 0.81 -12.23 -8.33
CA GLN A 81 0.36 -13.04 -9.47
C GLN A 81 -0.59 -14.13 -8.99
N TYR A 82 -1.55 -14.50 -9.85
CA TYR A 82 -2.44 -15.64 -9.68
C TYR A 82 -2.42 -16.53 -10.89
N LYS A 83 -2.04 -17.82 -10.71
CA LYS A 83 -1.89 -18.80 -11.80
C LYS A 83 -1.02 -18.26 -12.95
N GLY A 84 0.06 -17.56 -12.63
CA GLY A 84 0.99 -16.93 -13.57
C GLY A 84 0.48 -15.65 -14.26
N ARG A 85 -0.73 -15.18 -13.96
CA ARG A 85 -1.28 -13.90 -14.44
C ARG A 85 -0.98 -12.79 -13.43
N GLU A 86 -0.60 -11.61 -13.91
CA GLU A 86 -0.36 -10.46 -13.07
C GLU A 86 -1.70 -9.93 -12.51
N VAL A 87 -1.76 -9.73 -11.20
CA VAL A 87 -2.92 -9.17 -10.48
C VAL A 87 -2.62 -7.77 -10.02
N VAL A 88 -1.52 -7.63 -9.28
CA VAL A 88 -0.98 -6.35 -8.81
C VAL A 88 0.44 -6.23 -9.35
N ARG A 89 0.67 -5.20 -10.17
CA ARG A 89 1.99 -4.82 -10.68
C ARG A 89 2.84 -4.29 -9.54
N GLN A 90 4.11 -4.01 -9.80
CA GLN A 90 5.00 -3.41 -8.81
C GLN A 90 4.35 -2.18 -8.15
N SER A 91 4.10 -2.29 -6.86
CA SER A 91 3.39 -1.33 -6.02
C SER A 91 4.23 -0.92 -4.82
N ARG A 92 4.21 0.36 -4.48
CA ARG A 92 5.00 0.91 -3.37
C ARG A 92 4.30 0.72 -2.04
N LEU A 93 5.10 0.72 -0.96
CA LEU A 93 4.68 0.60 0.42
C LEU A 93 5.34 1.68 1.27
N GLY A 94 4.68 2.09 2.35
CA GLY A 94 5.26 3.00 3.33
C GLY A 94 4.33 4.08 3.83
N PHE A 95 4.88 5.08 4.52
CA PHE A 95 4.11 6.13 5.18
C PHE A 95 4.77 7.49 5.03
N GLU A 96 3.95 8.52 4.85
CA GLU A 96 4.30 9.90 5.15
C GLU A 96 3.97 10.17 6.61
N LEU A 97 4.93 10.78 7.33
CA LEU A 97 4.77 11.13 8.73
C LEU A 97 4.50 12.62 8.91
N ALA A 98 3.66 12.96 9.86
CA ALA A 98 3.45 14.33 10.26
C ALA A 98 4.43 14.73 11.35
N ARG A 99 4.82 16.02 11.35
CA ARG A 99 5.63 16.58 12.45
C ARG A 99 4.80 16.63 13.72
N ASP A 100 5.29 15.99 14.77
CA ASP A 100 4.79 16.24 16.12
C ASP A 100 5.19 17.66 16.53
N ARG A 101 4.21 18.48 16.90
CA ARG A 101 4.45 19.85 17.41
C ARG A 101 5.22 19.86 18.72
N HIS A 102 5.28 18.74 19.42
CA HIS A 102 5.97 18.52 20.68
C HIS A 102 7.30 17.77 20.52
N ALA A 103 7.63 17.29 19.32
CA ALA A 103 8.93 16.69 19.07
C ALA A 103 10.05 17.70 19.35
N SER A 104 10.98 17.31 20.20
CA SER A 104 12.13 18.12 20.57
C SER A 104 12.90 18.57 19.35
N LYS A 105 13.28 19.83 19.32
CA LYS A 105 13.97 20.55 18.26
C LYS A 105 15.00 19.70 17.50
N GLY A 106 14.86 19.60 16.18
CA GLY A 106 15.91 19.20 15.26
C GLY A 106 15.74 17.88 14.54
N LEU A 107 14.68 17.11 14.79
CA LEU A 107 14.34 15.96 13.95
C LEU A 107 13.41 16.46 12.83
N GLU A 108 13.97 16.67 11.64
CA GLU A 108 13.16 16.59 10.42
C GLU A 108 12.66 15.15 10.38
N GLU A 109 11.37 14.95 10.59
CA GLU A 109 10.78 13.63 10.46
C GLU A 109 10.87 13.23 8.99
N THR A 110 11.74 12.27 8.73
CA THR A 110 11.83 11.64 7.43
C THR A 110 10.74 10.59 7.32
N ASP A 111 10.09 10.54 6.17
CA ASP A 111 9.05 9.56 5.88
C ASP A 111 9.57 8.12 5.91
N LEU A 112 8.66 7.18 6.10
CA LEU A 112 8.92 5.74 6.00
C LEU A 112 8.63 5.24 4.57
N LEU A 113 9.15 5.96 3.56
CA LEU A 113 8.94 5.67 2.14
C LEU A 113 10.17 5.08 1.44
N ALA A 114 11.37 5.48 1.85
CA ALA A 114 12.63 5.13 1.19
C ALA A 114 13.80 5.03 2.19
N GLY A 115 15.01 4.74 1.69
CA GLY A 115 16.20 4.65 2.52
C GLY A 115 16.29 3.36 3.34
N PHE A 116 15.45 2.37 3.05
CA PHE A 116 15.47 1.08 3.73
C PHE A 116 16.53 0.15 3.17
N ALA A 117 17.15 -0.60 4.10
CA ALA A 117 17.93 -1.79 3.81
C ALA A 117 17.18 -3.03 4.34
N LEU A 118 17.26 -4.13 3.61
CA LEU A 118 16.76 -5.43 4.06
C LEU A 118 17.67 -5.95 5.17
N LYS A 119 17.10 -6.19 6.35
CA LYS A 119 17.82 -6.82 7.48
C LYS A 119 17.60 -8.30 7.52
N GLU A 120 16.36 -8.72 7.33
CA GLU A 120 15.99 -10.11 7.41
C GLU A 120 14.73 -10.37 6.58
N ALA A 121 14.63 -11.56 6.00
CA ALA A 121 13.41 -12.09 5.42
C ALA A 121 13.20 -13.50 5.96
N ARG A 122 12.05 -13.74 6.58
CA ARG A 122 11.66 -15.04 7.15
C ARG A 122 10.41 -15.55 6.47
N THR A 123 10.40 -16.82 6.14
CA THR A 123 9.20 -17.52 5.68
C THR A 123 8.74 -18.51 6.71
N SER A 124 7.43 -18.70 6.82
CA SER A 124 6.81 -19.73 7.65
C SER A 124 5.52 -20.23 7.02
N THR A 125 4.99 -21.34 7.51
CA THR A 125 3.71 -21.91 7.11
C THR A 125 2.82 -22.05 8.35
N PHE A 126 1.54 -21.77 8.19
CA PHE A 126 0.53 -21.95 9.23
C PHE A 126 -0.64 -22.75 8.67
N ASP A 127 -1.16 -23.70 9.43
CA ASP A 127 -2.29 -24.55 9.04
C ASP A 127 -3.05 -24.99 10.28
N GLU A 128 -4.16 -24.34 10.56
CA GLU A 128 -5.06 -24.67 11.68
C GLU A 128 -6.52 -24.56 11.23
N THR A 129 -7.39 -25.17 12.02
CA THR A 129 -8.83 -25.07 11.84
C THR A 129 -9.47 -24.49 13.10
N TRP A 130 -10.38 -23.54 12.92
CA TRP A 130 -11.07 -22.88 14.01
C TRP A 130 -12.58 -22.77 13.75
N GLU A 131 -13.36 -22.51 14.78
CA GLU A 131 -14.80 -22.32 14.71
C GLU A 131 -15.14 -20.89 15.16
N PRO A 132 -15.83 -20.09 14.32
CA PRO A 132 -16.30 -18.77 14.74
C PRO A 132 -17.44 -18.91 15.75
N VAL A 133 -17.59 -17.91 16.63
CA VAL A 133 -18.72 -17.85 17.58
C VAL A 133 -20.06 -17.85 16.83
N TRP A 134 -20.13 -17.09 15.74
CA TRP A 134 -21.25 -17.00 14.79
C TRP A 134 -20.72 -16.87 13.38
N GLY A 135 -21.48 -17.35 12.40
CA GLY A 135 -21.11 -17.22 10.99
C GLY A 135 -21.83 -18.21 10.10
N GLU A 136 -21.66 -18.05 8.81
CA GLU A 136 -22.23 -18.96 7.80
C GLU A 136 -21.46 -20.27 7.68
N THR A 137 -20.16 -20.24 8.02
CA THR A 137 -19.25 -21.38 7.98
C THR A 137 -18.93 -21.83 9.39
N LYS A 138 -19.28 -23.07 9.72
CA LYS A 138 -19.05 -23.62 11.07
C LYS A 138 -17.57 -23.83 11.35
N THR A 139 -16.81 -24.31 10.37
CA THR A 139 -15.42 -24.71 10.52
C THR A 139 -14.59 -24.04 9.43
N ILE A 140 -13.64 -23.21 9.81
CA ILE A 140 -12.78 -22.44 8.90
C ILE A 140 -11.34 -22.94 9.01
N ARG A 141 -10.73 -23.27 7.89
CA ARG A 141 -9.30 -23.55 7.83
C ARG A 141 -8.54 -22.26 7.62
N ASN A 142 -7.55 -21.99 8.47
CA ASN A 142 -6.59 -20.90 8.34
C ASN A 142 -5.27 -21.49 7.86
N HIS A 143 -5.04 -21.46 6.55
CA HIS A 143 -3.86 -22.07 5.92
C HIS A 143 -3.18 -21.08 4.97
N TYR A 144 -1.97 -20.68 5.31
CA TYR A 144 -1.17 -19.72 4.55
C TYR A 144 0.32 -19.99 4.64
N ASN A 145 1.07 -19.46 3.69
CA ASN A 145 2.49 -19.22 3.81
C ASN A 145 2.73 -17.74 4.09
N GLU A 146 3.67 -17.47 5.00
CA GLU A 146 3.99 -16.11 5.44
C GLU A 146 5.40 -15.69 5.00
N LEU A 147 5.54 -14.43 4.61
CA LEU A 147 6.83 -13.76 4.45
C LEU A 147 6.85 -12.52 5.36
N ALA A 148 7.77 -12.50 6.32
CA ALA A 148 8.04 -11.34 7.15
C ALA A 148 9.36 -10.70 6.75
N VAL A 149 9.31 -9.44 6.31
CA VAL A 149 10.48 -8.68 5.83
C VAL A 149 10.80 -7.58 6.82
N THR A 150 11.94 -7.71 7.50
CA THR A 150 12.44 -6.68 8.42
C THR A 150 13.30 -5.68 7.65
N LEU A 151 12.87 -4.44 7.68
CA LEU A 151 13.48 -3.30 7.00
C LEU A 151 14.05 -2.33 8.01
N LYS A 152 15.18 -1.73 7.71
CA LYS A 152 15.79 -0.70 8.55
C LYS A 152 16.21 0.51 7.71
N GLN A 153 15.76 1.70 8.12
CA GLN A 153 16.37 2.96 7.67
C GLN A 153 17.65 3.17 8.48
N GLU A 154 18.81 2.98 7.83
CA GLU A 154 20.10 2.99 8.54
C GLU A 154 20.44 4.35 9.12
N LYS A 155 20.12 5.42 8.40
CA LYS A 155 20.42 6.79 8.79
C LYS A 155 19.61 7.22 10.03
N GLU A 156 18.32 6.92 10.04
CA GLU A 156 17.38 7.27 11.10
C GLU A 156 17.30 6.21 12.19
N ASN A 157 17.97 5.05 12.00
CA ASN A 157 17.97 3.88 12.88
C ASN A 157 16.56 3.35 13.22
N ARG A 158 15.63 3.40 12.26
CA ARG A 158 14.23 2.99 12.43
C ARG A 158 13.95 1.66 11.76
N VAL A 159 13.14 0.83 12.41
CA VAL A 159 12.79 -0.52 11.95
C VAL A 159 11.30 -0.58 11.64
N MET A 160 10.97 -1.17 10.50
CA MET A 160 9.62 -1.51 10.06
C MET A 160 9.63 -2.95 9.53
N ILE A 161 8.62 -3.72 9.89
CA ILE A 161 8.41 -5.08 9.36
C ILE A 161 7.21 -5.01 8.41
N VAL A 162 7.37 -5.52 7.20
CA VAL A 162 6.25 -5.75 6.29
C VAL A 162 5.96 -7.24 6.31
N ARG A 163 4.77 -7.61 6.72
CA ARG A 163 4.32 -8.99 6.83
C ARG A 163 3.29 -9.30 5.76
N PHE A 164 3.50 -10.38 5.02
CA PHE A 164 2.60 -10.90 4.02
C PHE A 164 2.12 -12.28 4.42
N ARG A 165 0.82 -12.53 4.39
CA ARG A 165 0.22 -13.86 4.46
C ARG A 165 -0.43 -14.17 3.13
N VAL A 166 0.00 -15.26 2.50
CA VAL A 166 -0.45 -15.65 1.16
C VAL A 166 -1.27 -16.93 1.27
N TYR A 167 -2.56 -16.79 0.96
CA TYR A 167 -3.59 -17.81 0.95
C TYR A 167 -3.82 -18.32 -0.48
N ASP A 168 -4.58 -19.40 -0.62
CA ASP A 168 -4.90 -19.98 -1.92
C ASP A 168 -5.82 -19.08 -2.77
N ASP A 169 -6.55 -18.18 -2.11
CA ASP A 169 -7.51 -17.23 -2.69
C ASP A 169 -7.06 -15.76 -2.58
N GLY A 170 -5.81 -15.48 -2.17
CA GLY A 170 -5.33 -14.10 -2.09
C GLY A 170 -4.21 -13.87 -1.10
N MET A 171 -4.10 -12.63 -0.65
CA MET A 171 -3.09 -12.23 0.33
C MET A 171 -3.58 -11.13 1.28
N GLY A 172 -2.95 -11.06 2.46
CA GLY A 172 -2.96 -9.89 3.33
C GLY A 172 -1.55 -9.36 3.53
N LEU A 173 -1.41 -8.05 3.61
CA LEU A 173 -0.18 -7.38 4.05
C LEU A 173 -0.47 -6.42 5.20
N ARG A 174 0.44 -6.31 6.16
CA ARG A 174 0.41 -5.29 7.21
C ARG A 174 1.80 -4.82 7.58
N TYR A 175 1.85 -3.70 8.25
CA TYR A 175 3.08 -3.16 8.81
C TYR A 175 3.11 -3.40 10.31
N GLU A 176 4.29 -3.73 10.81
CA GLU A 176 4.55 -3.91 12.24
C GLU A 176 5.75 -3.05 12.64
N PHE A 177 5.62 -2.37 13.76
CA PHE A 177 6.65 -1.51 14.31
C PHE A 177 7.04 -2.06 15.68
N PRO A 178 8.21 -2.73 15.80
CA PRO A 178 8.68 -3.25 17.08
C PRO A 178 9.02 -2.11 18.03
N GLN A 179 9.11 -2.42 19.32
CA GLN A 179 9.58 -1.47 20.31
C GLN A 179 10.96 -0.94 19.92
N GLN A 180 11.12 0.38 19.81
CA GLN A 180 12.35 1.04 19.41
C GLN A 180 12.37 2.49 19.90
N ASN A 181 13.58 3.03 20.15
CA ASN A 181 13.72 4.38 20.69
C ASN A 181 13.55 5.47 19.62
N ASP A 182 14.05 5.22 18.40
CA ASP A 182 14.10 6.23 17.33
C ASP A 182 12.78 6.34 16.56
N LEU A 183 11.78 5.53 16.91
CA LEU A 183 10.39 5.62 16.43
C LEU A 183 9.45 5.11 17.54
N ASN A 184 9.52 5.72 18.72
CA ASN A 184 8.68 5.32 19.85
C ASN A 184 7.23 5.82 19.71
N TYR A 185 7.06 7.03 19.19
CA TYR A 185 5.78 7.65 18.89
C TYR A 185 5.86 8.34 17.53
N PHE A 186 4.84 8.20 16.69
CA PHE A 186 4.78 8.87 15.39
C PHE A 186 3.33 9.11 14.96
N ILE A 187 3.16 10.11 14.10
CA ILE A 187 1.86 10.49 13.54
C ILE A 187 1.86 10.13 12.07
N ILE A 188 0.90 9.34 11.65
CA ILE A 188 0.68 9.02 10.23
C ILE A 188 -0.05 10.19 9.58
N LYS A 189 0.56 10.79 8.56
CA LYS A 189 -0.06 11.75 7.68
C LYS A 189 -0.75 11.05 6.53
N GLU A 190 -0.06 10.11 5.87
CA GLU A 190 -0.62 9.24 4.82
C GLU A 190 0.00 7.84 4.88
N GLU A 191 -0.80 6.82 4.62
CA GLU A 191 -0.33 5.48 4.31
C GLU A 191 -0.28 5.31 2.79
N ASN A 192 0.91 5.08 2.24
CA ASN A 192 1.13 5.00 0.79
C ASN A 192 1.18 3.55 0.30
N THR A 193 0.28 2.70 0.80
CA THR A 193 0.11 1.34 0.29
C THR A 193 -0.56 1.40 -1.08
N GLN A 194 0.13 0.95 -2.12
CA GLN A 194 -0.35 0.97 -3.50
C GLN A 194 -0.85 -0.40 -3.96
N PHE A 195 -1.80 -0.37 -4.89
CA PHE A 195 -2.34 -1.50 -5.64
C PHE A 195 -2.38 -1.10 -7.13
N ALA A 196 -1.26 -1.29 -7.82
CA ALA A 196 -1.18 -1.00 -9.26
C ALA A 196 -1.80 -2.16 -10.04
N MET A 197 -3.02 -1.98 -10.51
CA MET A 197 -3.77 -3.02 -11.22
C MET A 197 -3.14 -3.36 -12.57
N ALA A 198 -3.23 -4.63 -12.97
CA ALA A 198 -2.63 -5.13 -14.20
C ALA A 198 -3.32 -4.63 -15.48
N GLY A 199 -4.49 -4.01 -15.38
CA GLY A 199 -5.23 -3.48 -16.52
C GLY A 199 -6.42 -2.63 -16.14
N ASP A 200 -7.06 -2.04 -17.14
CA ASP A 200 -8.28 -1.25 -17.00
C ASP A 200 -9.49 -2.19 -16.79
N HIS A 201 -9.64 -2.63 -15.55
CA HIS A 201 -10.65 -3.61 -15.15
C HIS A 201 -12.05 -3.00 -15.11
N MET A 202 -13.08 -3.84 -15.31
CA MET A 202 -14.44 -3.50 -14.91
C MET A 202 -14.51 -3.51 -13.38
N ALA A 203 -15.08 -2.48 -12.77
CA ALA A 203 -15.18 -2.34 -11.33
C ALA A 203 -16.63 -2.09 -10.88
N TRP A 204 -16.97 -2.63 -9.72
CA TRP A 204 -18.18 -2.30 -8.96
C TRP A 204 -17.73 -1.53 -7.72
N TRP A 205 -18.16 -0.29 -7.63
CA TRP A 205 -17.63 0.66 -6.65
C TRP A 205 -18.68 1.67 -6.20
N ILE A 206 -18.44 2.27 -5.05
CA ILE A 206 -19.14 3.47 -4.57
C ILE A 206 -18.12 4.58 -4.32
N THR A 207 -18.57 5.83 -4.40
CA THR A 207 -17.68 6.98 -4.17
C THR A 207 -17.13 7.00 -2.74
N GLY A 208 -15.95 7.54 -2.57
CA GLY A 208 -15.36 7.75 -1.24
C GLY A 208 -16.15 8.76 -0.42
N ASP A 209 -16.45 8.38 0.82
CA ASP A 209 -17.12 9.23 1.82
C ASP A 209 -16.69 8.77 3.21
N TYR A 210 -16.47 9.70 4.13
CA TYR A 210 -16.05 9.38 5.50
C TYR A 210 -17.23 9.05 6.43
N ASP A 211 -18.44 9.43 6.07
CA ASP A 211 -19.61 9.34 6.94
C ASP A 211 -20.59 8.23 6.58
N THR A 212 -20.68 7.85 5.29
CA THR A 212 -21.66 6.86 4.84
C THR A 212 -21.16 5.97 3.70
N GLN A 213 -21.76 4.77 3.61
CA GLN A 213 -21.58 3.82 2.50
C GLN A 213 -22.89 3.59 1.73
N GLU A 214 -23.90 4.42 1.93
CA GLU A 214 -25.26 4.22 1.39
C GLU A 214 -25.42 4.84 -0.03
N TYR A 215 -24.42 4.72 -0.88
CA TYR A 215 -24.48 5.19 -2.27
C TYR A 215 -24.83 4.06 -3.23
N PRO A 216 -25.48 4.37 -4.37
CA PRO A 216 -25.67 3.41 -5.44
C PRO A 216 -24.33 2.88 -5.97
N ILE A 217 -24.25 1.55 -6.10
CA ILE A 217 -23.08 0.91 -6.72
C ILE A 217 -22.98 1.36 -8.17
N GLN A 218 -21.82 1.86 -8.55
CA GLN A 218 -21.44 2.18 -9.91
C GLN A 218 -20.77 0.97 -10.56
N THR A 219 -20.95 0.82 -11.88
CA THR A 219 -20.28 -0.22 -12.68
C THR A 219 -19.62 0.45 -13.86
N THR A 220 -18.30 0.57 -13.83
CA THR A 220 -17.50 1.24 -14.87
C THR A 220 -16.14 0.56 -15.01
N ARG A 221 -15.37 0.94 -16.04
CA ARG A 221 -13.94 0.69 -16.06
C ARG A 221 -13.22 1.59 -15.06
N LEU A 222 -12.01 1.20 -14.65
CA LEU A 222 -11.19 2.03 -13.76
C LEU A 222 -10.92 3.41 -14.37
N SER A 223 -10.65 3.48 -15.67
CA SER A 223 -10.41 4.73 -16.41
C SER A 223 -11.60 5.70 -16.40
N GLU A 224 -12.81 5.23 -16.13
CA GLU A 224 -14.05 6.02 -16.16
C GLU A 224 -14.47 6.53 -14.77
N ILE A 225 -13.84 6.03 -13.68
CA ILE A 225 -14.23 6.35 -12.29
C ILE A 225 -14.21 7.87 -12.06
N ARG A 226 -13.13 8.54 -12.43
CA ARG A 226 -12.96 9.99 -12.21
C ARG A 226 -14.03 10.80 -12.89
N ASP A 227 -14.29 10.52 -14.17
CA ASP A 227 -15.31 11.23 -14.95
C ASP A 227 -16.71 10.95 -14.39
N ARG A 228 -16.96 9.75 -13.89
CA ARG A 228 -18.22 9.37 -13.28
C ARG A 228 -18.47 10.14 -11.98
N ILE A 229 -17.48 10.26 -11.12
CA ILE A 229 -17.55 11.06 -9.89
C ILE A 229 -17.86 12.53 -10.26
N HIS A 230 -17.10 13.12 -11.17
CA HIS A 230 -17.31 14.50 -11.59
C HIS A 230 -18.66 14.74 -12.30
N GLY A 231 -19.07 13.81 -13.16
CA GLY A 231 -20.26 13.97 -13.97
C GLY A 231 -21.58 13.90 -13.18
N ASP A 232 -21.72 12.88 -12.34
CA ASP A 232 -23.00 12.52 -11.74
C ASP A 232 -23.12 12.88 -10.27
N MET A 233 -22.04 12.81 -9.52
CA MET A 233 -22.10 12.94 -8.06
C MET A 233 -22.03 14.40 -7.61
N MET A 234 -21.31 15.24 -8.34
CA MET A 234 -21.30 16.69 -8.10
C MET A 234 -22.64 17.36 -8.46
N LYS A 235 -23.54 16.64 -9.18
CA LYS A 235 -24.87 17.14 -9.58
C LYS A 235 -25.99 16.70 -8.63
N GLN A 236 -25.74 15.77 -7.72
CA GLN A 236 -26.74 15.31 -6.75
C GLN A 236 -26.85 16.29 -5.58
N GLY A 237 -27.33 17.50 -5.86
CA GLY A 237 -27.75 18.45 -4.84
C GLY A 237 -29.16 18.12 -4.34
N ARG A 238 -29.42 18.28 -3.05
CA ARG A 238 -30.76 18.24 -2.49
C ARG A 238 -31.40 19.59 -2.73
N ARG A 239 -32.50 19.62 -3.46
CA ARG A 239 -33.27 20.83 -3.65
C ARG A 239 -34.35 20.92 -2.58
N TYR A 240 -34.30 21.96 -1.78
CA TYR A 240 -35.30 22.22 -0.77
C TYR A 240 -36.53 22.94 -1.36
N PRO A 241 -37.72 22.83 -0.70
CA PRO A 241 -38.94 23.53 -1.17
C PRO A 241 -38.81 25.04 -1.26
N ASP A 242 -37.89 25.67 -0.56
CA ASP A 242 -37.59 27.10 -0.60
C ASP A 242 -36.72 27.50 -1.80
N GLY A 243 -36.34 26.54 -2.64
CA GLY A 243 -35.49 26.75 -3.80
C GLY A 243 -34.00 26.76 -3.51
N SER A 244 -33.61 26.62 -2.27
CA SER A 244 -32.19 26.43 -1.90
C SER A 244 -31.71 25.04 -2.34
N GLU A 245 -30.45 24.97 -2.76
CA GLU A 245 -29.79 23.72 -3.12
C GLU A 245 -28.67 23.45 -2.09
N GLU A 246 -28.84 22.39 -1.33
CA GLU A 246 -27.71 21.82 -0.58
C GLU A 246 -26.95 20.89 -1.52
N ARG A 247 -25.74 21.26 -1.85
CA ARG A 247 -24.84 20.32 -2.50
C ARG A 247 -24.43 19.31 -1.44
N MET A 248 -24.79 18.03 -1.65
CA MET A 248 -24.32 16.95 -0.78
C MET A 248 -22.83 16.73 -1.03
N TYR A 249 -22.01 17.58 -0.42
CA TYR A 249 -20.55 17.45 -0.44
C TYR A 249 -20.05 16.21 0.31
N SER A 250 -20.91 15.55 1.06
CA SER A 250 -20.65 14.29 1.74
C SER A 250 -20.34 13.13 0.80
N ALA A 251 -20.68 13.26 -0.49
CA ALA A 251 -20.42 12.22 -1.49
C ALA A 251 -18.98 12.20 -2.02
N VAL A 252 -18.11 13.05 -1.53
CA VAL A 252 -16.74 13.16 -2.03
C VAL A 252 -15.78 13.32 -0.85
N VAL A 253 -14.78 12.47 -0.79
CA VAL A 253 -13.69 12.60 0.17
C VAL A 253 -13.00 13.94 -0.01
N TRP A 254 -12.85 14.69 1.07
CA TRP A 254 -12.20 15.99 1.08
C TRP A 254 -10.72 15.85 1.38
N ASP A 255 -9.89 16.52 0.58
CA ASP A 255 -8.53 16.81 0.99
C ASP A 255 -8.54 17.95 2.02
N ASN A 256 -8.30 17.63 3.28
CA ASN A 256 -8.33 18.59 4.37
C ASN A 256 -7.27 19.70 4.24
N ALA A 257 -6.16 19.43 3.56
CA ALA A 257 -5.11 20.43 3.35
C ALA A 257 -5.49 21.49 2.33
N SER A 258 -6.14 21.07 1.24
CA SER A 258 -6.58 21.96 0.15
C SER A 258 -8.03 22.40 0.27
N MET A 259 -8.81 21.79 1.16
CA MET A 259 -10.27 21.96 1.27
C MET A 259 -10.99 21.71 -0.06
N LYS A 260 -10.48 20.77 -0.84
CA LYS A 260 -11.04 20.38 -2.14
C LYS A 260 -11.47 18.93 -2.13
N PRO A 261 -12.51 18.55 -2.87
CA PRO A 261 -12.90 17.17 -3.01
C PRO A 261 -11.78 16.36 -3.70
N VAL A 262 -11.55 15.15 -3.21
CA VAL A 262 -10.69 14.18 -3.88
C VAL A 262 -11.55 13.39 -4.86
N ASP A 263 -11.48 13.75 -6.10
CA ASP A 263 -12.39 13.35 -7.18
C ASP A 263 -12.12 11.96 -7.79
N SER A 264 -11.30 11.17 -7.14
CA SER A 264 -10.90 9.85 -7.63
C SER A 264 -10.87 8.79 -6.52
N THR A 265 -11.54 9.06 -5.40
CA THR A 265 -11.54 8.16 -4.24
C THR A 265 -12.80 7.28 -4.26
N VAL A 266 -12.59 5.99 -4.05
CA VAL A 266 -13.64 4.97 -3.91
C VAL A 266 -13.53 4.29 -2.55
N GLN A 267 -14.63 3.72 -2.08
CA GLN A 267 -14.64 2.98 -0.84
C GLN A 267 -14.15 1.54 -1.02
N THR A 268 -13.71 0.92 0.05
CA THR A 268 -13.57 -0.53 0.16
C THR A 268 -14.90 -1.13 0.68
N SER A 269 -15.27 -2.33 0.30
CA SER A 269 -14.52 -3.24 -0.57
C SER A 269 -14.71 -2.89 -2.04
N LEU A 270 -13.62 -2.87 -2.78
CA LEU A 270 -13.64 -2.62 -4.23
C LEU A 270 -13.58 -3.95 -4.99
N GLN A 271 -14.65 -4.28 -5.70
CA GLN A 271 -14.72 -5.49 -6.51
C GLN A 271 -14.41 -5.17 -7.97
N MET A 272 -13.57 -5.99 -8.60
CA MET A 272 -13.17 -5.83 -10.00
C MET A 272 -13.25 -7.15 -10.76
N LYS A 273 -13.32 -7.04 -12.09
CA LYS A 273 -13.15 -8.14 -13.03
C LYS A 273 -12.19 -7.75 -14.13
N SER A 274 -11.12 -8.51 -14.28
CA SER A 274 -10.15 -8.31 -15.35
C SER A 274 -10.68 -8.78 -16.71
N GLN A 275 -10.06 -8.33 -17.79
CA GLN A 275 -10.46 -8.71 -19.14
C GLN A 275 -10.24 -10.21 -19.42
N ASP A 276 -9.25 -10.80 -18.78
CA ASP A 276 -8.92 -12.23 -18.87
C ASP A 276 -9.66 -13.11 -17.84
N GLY A 277 -10.67 -12.53 -17.17
CA GLY A 277 -11.66 -13.26 -16.37
C GLY A 277 -11.30 -13.46 -14.90
N LEU A 278 -10.29 -12.77 -14.34
CA LEU A 278 -10.05 -12.77 -12.90
C LEU A 278 -11.04 -11.85 -12.18
N TYR A 279 -11.56 -12.32 -11.06
CA TYR A 279 -12.25 -11.51 -10.08
C TYR A 279 -11.25 -11.11 -9.00
N ILE A 280 -11.23 -9.83 -8.66
CA ILE A 280 -10.25 -9.23 -7.74
C ILE A 280 -11.01 -8.35 -6.75
N ASN A 281 -10.72 -8.49 -5.46
CA ASN A 281 -11.28 -7.64 -4.41
C ASN A 281 -10.16 -6.99 -3.61
N LEU A 282 -10.27 -5.68 -3.39
CA LEU A 282 -9.40 -4.93 -2.49
C LEU A 282 -10.20 -4.52 -1.26
N HIS A 283 -9.67 -4.88 -0.08
CA HIS A 283 -10.30 -4.57 1.20
C HIS A 283 -9.26 -4.49 2.33
N GLU A 284 -9.74 -4.47 3.56
CA GLU A 284 -8.96 -4.49 4.79
C GLU A 284 -9.53 -5.49 5.80
N ALA A 285 -8.70 -5.94 6.74
CA ALA A 285 -9.11 -6.80 7.83
C ALA A 285 -8.44 -6.35 9.15
N ALA A 286 -9.05 -6.72 10.28
CA ALA A 286 -8.58 -6.37 11.61
C ALA A 286 -8.35 -4.85 11.79
N CYS A 287 -9.33 -4.04 11.38
CA CYS A 287 -9.32 -2.59 11.55
C CYS A 287 -9.64 -2.24 13.00
N VAL A 288 -8.61 -2.33 13.88
CA VAL A 288 -8.67 -2.07 15.31
C VAL A 288 -7.71 -0.94 15.65
N ASP A 289 -8.18 0.08 16.37
CA ASP A 289 -7.42 1.28 16.75
C ASP A 289 -6.67 1.94 15.58
N TYR A 290 -7.31 1.99 14.43
CA TYR A 290 -6.74 2.53 13.20
C TYR A 290 -7.83 3.13 12.30
N ALA A 291 -7.45 4.10 11.45
CA ALA A 291 -8.37 4.71 10.51
C ALA A 291 -8.76 3.74 9.38
N THR A 292 -10.02 3.77 8.97
CA THR A 292 -10.54 2.99 7.84
C THR A 292 -9.95 3.42 6.51
N MET A 293 -9.77 2.46 5.60
CA MET A 293 -9.15 2.68 4.30
C MET A 293 -10.20 2.96 3.21
N HIS A 294 -9.96 4.01 2.46
CA HIS A 294 -10.48 4.26 1.12
C HIS A 294 -9.35 4.05 0.11
N LEU A 295 -9.66 4.12 -1.18
CA LEU A 295 -8.72 3.92 -2.27
C LEU A 295 -8.77 5.12 -3.23
N THR A 296 -7.68 5.86 -3.35
CA THR A 296 -7.56 6.96 -4.32
C THR A 296 -6.94 6.45 -5.61
N LEU A 297 -7.63 6.62 -6.73
CA LEU A 297 -7.15 6.26 -8.06
C LEU A 297 -6.17 7.31 -8.57
N GLY A 298 -4.95 6.88 -8.90
CA GLY A 298 -3.88 7.71 -9.43
C GLY A 298 -4.16 8.24 -10.83
N ALA A 299 -3.33 9.17 -11.29
CA ALA A 299 -3.45 9.81 -12.60
C ALA A 299 -3.29 8.83 -13.79
N ASP A 300 -2.68 7.66 -13.56
CA ASP A 300 -2.57 6.58 -14.55
C ASP A 300 -3.88 5.79 -14.73
N ASN A 301 -4.90 6.06 -13.91
CA ASN A 301 -6.18 5.36 -13.85
C ASN A 301 -6.07 3.83 -13.60
N LEU A 302 -4.95 3.37 -13.07
CA LEU A 302 -4.68 1.95 -12.83
C LEU A 302 -4.14 1.67 -11.43
N THR A 303 -3.53 2.66 -10.79
CA THR A 303 -2.90 2.49 -9.47
C THR A 303 -3.80 3.11 -8.40
N PHE A 304 -4.29 2.27 -7.49
CA PHE A 304 -4.91 2.74 -6.26
C PHE A 304 -3.85 2.94 -5.18
N THR A 305 -4.02 3.98 -4.38
CA THR A 305 -3.25 4.22 -3.15
C THR A 305 -4.23 4.27 -1.97
N SER A 306 -3.87 3.64 -0.86
CA SER A 306 -4.67 3.74 0.36
C SER A 306 -4.89 5.22 0.73
N HIS A 307 -6.09 5.54 1.16
CA HIS A 307 -6.48 6.85 1.63
C HIS A 307 -7.27 6.67 2.92
N LEU A 308 -6.65 7.00 4.04
CA LEU A 308 -7.24 6.76 5.35
C LEU A 308 -8.17 7.90 5.74
N THR A 309 -9.21 7.58 6.50
CA THR A 309 -10.09 8.58 7.09
C THR A 309 -9.29 9.47 8.05
N PRO A 310 -9.26 10.80 7.85
CA PRO A 310 -8.53 11.72 8.71
C PRO A 310 -9.31 12.03 10.00
N ASP A 311 -8.60 12.45 11.03
CA ASP A 311 -9.20 13.15 12.15
C ASP A 311 -9.49 14.64 11.82
N ALA A 312 -10.00 15.39 12.78
CA ALA A 312 -10.32 16.81 12.61
C ALA A 312 -9.09 17.69 12.29
N THR A 313 -7.87 17.21 12.51
CA THR A 313 -6.62 17.91 12.20
C THR A 313 -6.02 17.49 10.87
N GLY A 314 -6.61 16.50 10.19
CA GLY A 314 -6.14 15.93 8.95
C GLY A 314 -5.15 14.77 9.12
N MET A 315 -4.85 14.35 10.36
CA MET A 315 -3.96 13.23 10.62
C MET A 315 -4.70 11.90 10.53
N LYS A 316 -3.98 10.83 10.17
CA LYS A 316 -4.55 9.52 9.88
C LYS A 316 -4.34 8.49 10.99
N GLY A 317 -3.42 8.74 11.90
CA GLY A 317 -3.17 7.85 13.02
C GLY A 317 -2.08 8.35 13.96
N TYR A 318 -2.22 8.01 15.24
CA TYR A 318 -1.29 8.33 16.30
C TYR A 318 -0.77 7.02 16.87
N MET A 319 0.46 6.67 16.52
CA MET A 319 1.02 5.35 16.77
C MET A 319 2.06 5.40 17.87
N GLN A 320 2.07 4.37 18.71
CA GLN A 320 3.11 4.15 19.74
C GLN A 320 3.61 2.73 19.63
N THR A 321 4.93 2.56 19.50
CA THR A 321 5.54 1.23 19.38
C THR A 321 5.61 0.52 20.75
N PRO A 322 5.38 -0.83 20.77
CA PRO A 322 5.13 -1.70 19.62
C PRO A 322 3.70 -1.57 19.11
N CYS A 323 3.52 -1.52 17.80
CA CYS A 323 2.20 -1.42 17.18
C CYS A 323 2.17 -2.05 15.79
N GLN A 324 0.96 -2.20 15.24
CA GLN A 324 0.74 -2.76 13.93
C GLN A 324 -0.45 -2.08 13.26
N THR A 325 -0.50 -2.14 11.92
CA THR A 325 -1.64 -1.66 11.13
C THR A 325 -2.66 -2.78 10.92
N PRO A 326 -3.89 -2.46 10.47
CA PRO A 326 -4.77 -3.44 9.84
C PRO A 326 -4.10 -4.14 8.65
N TRP A 327 -4.68 -5.25 8.25
CA TRP A 327 -4.28 -5.93 7.02
C TRP A 327 -4.91 -5.23 5.81
N ARG A 328 -4.10 -5.02 4.77
CA ARG A 328 -4.56 -4.65 3.44
C ARG A 328 -4.67 -5.93 2.62
N THR A 329 -5.82 -6.18 2.00
CA THR A 329 -6.13 -7.49 1.42
C THR A 329 -6.37 -7.41 -0.07
N VAL A 330 -5.94 -8.46 -0.77
CA VAL A 330 -6.27 -8.74 -2.16
C VAL A 330 -6.82 -10.16 -2.22
N ILE A 331 -8.11 -10.31 -2.53
CA ILE A 331 -8.71 -11.61 -2.84
C ILE A 331 -8.75 -11.75 -4.36
N VAL A 332 -8.42 -12.91 -4.89
CA VAL A 332 -8.40 -13.17 -6.33
C VAL A 332 -8.82 -14.60 -6.66
N SER A 333 -9.68 -14.73 -7.66
CA SER A 333 -10.09 -16.03 -8.21
C SER A 333 -10.49 -15.89 -9.69
N ASP A 334 -10.50 -16.99 -10.42
CA ASP A 334 -11.12 -17.11 -11.74
C ASP A 334 -12.57 -17.62 -11.68
N ASP A 335 -13.11 -17.81 -10.47
CA ASP A 335 -14.52 -18.15 -10.23
C ASP A 335 -15.18 -17.11 -9.30
N ALA A 336 -16.23 -16.44 -9.76
CA ALA A 336 -16.97 -15.44 -8.98
C ALA A 336 -17.58 -16.01 -7.68
N ARG A 337 -17.87 -17.30 -7.63
CA ARG A 337 -18.44 -17.95 -6.43
C ARG A 337 -17.45 -18.01 -5.29
N GLU A 338 -16.17 -18.18 -5.60
CA GLU A 338 -15.09 -18.21 -4.61
C GLU A 338 -14.91 -16.86 -3.91
N MET A 339 -15.24 -15.74 -4.57
CA MET A 339 -15.24 -14.42 -3.94
C MET A 339 -16.23 -14.32 -2.79
N LEU A 340 -17.37 -15.00 -2.89
CA LEU A 340 -18.41 -15.03 -1.83
C LEU A 340 -18.09 -15.98 -0.69
N SER A 341 -17.31 -17.03 -0.96
CA SER A 341 -16.98 -18.07 0.01
C SER A 341 -15.60 -17.89 0.66
N SER A 342 -14.85 -16.85 0.27
CA SER A 342 -13.53 -16.56 0.86
C SER A 342 -13.64 -16.26 2.35
N ASN A 343 -12.82 -16.94 3.14
CA ASN A 343 -12.66 -16.68 4.57
C ASN A 343 -11.39 -15.90 4.90
N LEU A 344 -10.72 -15.34 3.89
CA LEU A 344 -9.44 -14.64 4.05
C LEU A 344 -9.55 -13.48 5.07
N ILE A 345 -10.60 -12.67 4.98
CA ILE A 345 -10.83 -11.56 5.93
C ILE A 345 -11.00 -12.08 7.36
N LEU A 346 -11.74 -13.16 7.56
CA LEU A 346 -11.94 -13.76 8.88
C LEU A 346 -10.64 -14.32 9.44
N ASN A 347 -9.83 -14.98 8.60
CA ASN A 347 -8.56 -15.58 8.96
C ASN A 347 -7.46 -14.56 9.30
N LEU A 348 -7.62 -13.31 8.88
CA LEU A 348 -6.67 -12.23 9.17
C LEU A 348 -7.03 -11.46 10.45
N ASN A 349 -8.20 -11.69 11.03
CA ASN A 349 -8.55 -11.13 12.33
C ASN A 349 -7.96 -11.97 13.47
N GLU A 350 -7.76 -11.32 14.61
CA GLU A 350 -7.28 -12.01 15.80
C GLU A 350 -8.40 -12.96 16.34
N PRO A 351 -8.03 -14.04 17.03
CA PRO A 351 -8.99 -14.92 17.66
C PRO A 351 -9.91 -14.17 18.63
N CYS A 352 -11.12 -14.74 18.87
CA CYS A 352 -12.03 -14.19 19.86
C CYS A 352 -11.36 -14.09 21.24
N ALA A 353 -11.39 -12.90 21.83
CA ALA A 353 -10.77 -12.62 23.13
C ALA A 353 -11.69 -12.95 24.33
N LEU A 354 -12.93 -13.40 24.09
CA LEU A 354 -13.87 -13.73 25.13
C LEU A 354 -13.72 -15.21 25.55
N ASP A 355 -13.52 -15.46 26.85
CA ASP A 355 -13.40 -16.80 27.41
C ASP A 355 -14.72 -17.58 27.35
N ASP A 356 -15.86 -16.88 27.51
CA ASP A 356 -17.21 -17.46 27.44
C ASP A 356 -18.07 -16.69 26.43
N THR A 357 -18.46 -17.37 25.37
CA THR A 357 -19.33 -16.85 24.30
C THR A 357 -20.71 -17.46 24.32
N SER A 358 -21.04 -18.30 25.33
CA SER A 358 -22.31 -19.04 25.41
C SER A 358 -23.55 -18.16 25.51
N TRP A 359 -23.40 -16.93 25.96
CA TRP A 359 -24.45 -15.92 26.06
C TRP A 359 -24.76 -15.19 24.75
N ILE A 360 -23.93 -15.34 23.72
CA ILE A 360 -24.12 -14.70 22.42
C ILE A 360 -25.10 -15.53 21.61
N HIS A 361 -26.31 -15.01 21.40
CA HIS A 361 -27.34 -15.67 20.62
C HIS A 361 -27.94 -14.72 19.57
N PRO A 362 -28.26 -15.21 18.34
CA PRO A 362 -29.04 -14.43 17.39
C PRO A 362 -30.40 -14.09 18.04
N THR A 363 -30.78 -12.82 17.96
CA THR A 363 -32.04 -12.38 18.56
C THR A 363 -32.72 -11.34 17.68
N LYS A 364 -34.02 -11.11 17.96
CA LYS A 364 -34.77 -10.00 17.39
C LYS A 364 -34.64 -8.81 18.32
N TYR A 365 -34.43 -7.63 17.75
CA TYR A 365 -34.36 -6.36 18.48
C TYR A 365 -35.19 -5.29 17.78
N CYS A 366 -35.60 -4.26 18.52
CA CYS A 366 -36.26 -3.08 17.99
C CYS A 366 -35.28 -1.94 17.90
N GLY A 367 -35.13 -1.36 16.71
CA GLY A 367 -34.33 -0.16 16.47
C GLY A 367 -35.25 1.03 16.26
N VAL A 368 -35.00 2.13 16.99
CA VAL A 368 -35.77 3.38 16.89
C VAL A 368 -35.13 4.46 16.02
N TRP A 369 -34.17 4.07 15.20
CA TRP A 369 -33.32 4.98 14.41
C TRP A 369 -34.14 5.99 13.58
N TRP A 370 -35.07 5.50 12.76
CA TRP A 370 -35.92 6.35 11.93
C TRP A 370 -36.86 7.26 12.72
N GLU A 371 -37.39 6.77 13.83
CA GLU A 371 -38.24 7.59 14.69
C GLU A 371 -37.51 8.74 15.34
N MET A 372 -36.22 8.54 15.71
CA MET A 372 -35.36 9.62 16.20
C MET A 372 -35.13 10.69 15.13
N ILE A 373 -34.75 10.27 13.92
CA ILE A 373 -34.44 11.18 12.81
C ILE A 373 -35.68 12.03 12.46
N VAL A 374 -36.88 11.45 12.51
CA VAL A 374 -38.12 12.18 12.22
C VAL A 374 -38.74 12.87 13.46
N GLY A 375 -38.04 12.85 14.61
CA GLY A 375 -38.46 13.52 15.83
C GLY A 375 -39.70 12.93 16.51
N LYS A 376 -40.00 11.66 16.26
CA LYS A 376 -41.17 10.97 16.87
C LYS A 376 -40.83 10.26 18.17
N SER A 377 -39.59 9.94 18.42
CA SER A 377 -39.11 9.34 19.67
C SER A 377 -38.06 10.27 20.30
N ALA A 378 -38.10 10.33 21.61
CA ALA A 378 -37.06 10.96 22.42
C ALA A 378 -36.45 9.89 23.35
N TRP A 379 -35.19 10.05 23.64
CA TRP A 379 -34.46 9.23 24.63
C TRP A 379 -34.76 9.73 26.03
#